data_21e59ddf951b6d3011435a706e17082b
#
_entry.id   21e59ddf951b6d3011435a706e17082b
#
_cell.length_a   1.000
_cell.length_b   1.000
_cell.length_c   1.000
_cell.angle_alpha   90.00
_cell.angle_beta   90.00
_cell.angle_gamma   90.00
#
_symmetry.space_group_name_H-M   'P 1'
#
loop_
_entity.id
_entity.type
_entity.pdbx_description
1 polymer ?
#
loop_
_entity_poly.entity_id
_entity_poly.type
_entity_poly.pdbx_seq_one_letter_code
_entity_poly.pdbx_strand_id
1 'polypeptide(L)'
;SFLAKHISWKYIVLILILIYIILLTVPYLPHKTVSEEYKEKDAAAEYYSDTSGTERIAYITDNNDALLYRLGMIEEAEKSIILSTFDFNDDEAGQDILSALLNAADRGVDIRVIVDGISGFMDVQHNPWFLALDAHKTLRSAFIIL
;
A
#
# COMPACT_ATOMS: atom_id res chain seq x y z
N SER A 1 17.31 -1.19 -43.20
CA SER A 1 17.01 0.01 -42.41
C SER A 1 16.43 1.14 -43.28
N PHE A 2 15.33 0.80 -43.99
CA PHE A 2 14.69 1.72 -44.95
C PHE A 2 13.75 2.72 -44.25
N LEU A 3 13.22 2.36 -43.06
CA LEU A 3 12.26 3.16 -42.28
C LEU A 3 12.90 4.36 -41.53
N ALA A 4 14.17 4.27 -41.18
CA ALA A 4 14.84 5.30 -40.35
C ALA A 4 15.22 6.59 -41.16
N LYS A 5 15.17 6.56 -42.49
CA LYS A 5 15.67 7.64 -43.35
C LYS A 5 14.66 8.74 -43.72
N HIS A 6 13.36 8.55 -43.36
CA HIS A 6 12.28 9.45 -43.76
C HIS A 6 11.41 10.00 -42.62
N ILE A 7 11.74 9.73 -41.37
CA ILE A 7 10.98 10.31 -40.25
C ILE A 7 11.56 11.70 -39.99
N SER A 8 10.84 12.73 -40.45
CA SER A 8 11.16 14.11 -40.11
C SER A 8 11.04 14.32 -38.60
N TRP A 9 11.96 15.05 -37.98
CA TRP A 9 11.95 15.45 -36.56
C TRP A 9 10.57 15.97 -36.10
N LYS A 10 9.83 16.62 -36.98
CA LYS A 10 8.48 17.14 -36.73
C LYS A 10 7.50 16.02 -36.35
N TYR A 11 7.59 14.86 -36.98
CA TYR A 11 6.71 13.72 -36.66
C TYR A 11 7.08 13.07 -35.33
N ILE A 12 8.37 13.07 -34.98
CA ILE A 12 8.81 12.56 -33.66
C ILE A 12 8.23 13.45 -32.56
N VAL A 13 8.35 14.78 -32.71
CA VAL A 13 7.78 15.70 -31.72
C VAL A 13 6.26 15.59 -31.64
N LEU A 14 5.58 15.43 -32.76
CA LEU A 14 4.12 15.26 -32.80
C LEU A 14 3.69 13.98 -32.09
N ILE A 15 4.40 12.86 -32.27
CA ILE A 15 4.15 11.59 -31.58
C ILE A 15 4.36 11.74 -30.07
N LEU A 16 5.43 12.40 -29.64
CA LEU A 16 5.70 12.64 -28.23
C LEU A 16 4.60 13.49 -27.56
N ILE A 17 4.13 14.52 -28.25
CA ILE A 17 3.00 15.36 -27.80
C ILE A 17 1.72 14.50 -27.70
N LEU A 18 1.46 13.66 -28.69
CA LEU A 18 0.29 12.78 -28.65
C LEU A 18 0.34 11.79 -27.48
N ILE A 19 1.50 11.15 -27.26
CA ILE A 19 1.71 10.26 -26.13
C ILE A 19 1.50 11.02 -24.82
N TYR A 20 2.04 12.22 -24.70
CA TYR A 20 1.87 13.05 -23.51
C TYR A 20 0.39 13.38 -23.25
N ILE A 21 -0.37 13.74 -24.28
CA ILE A 21 -1.82 14.00 -24.16
C ILE A 21 -2.57 12.73 -23.73
N ILE A 22 -2.22 11.57 -24.31
CA ILE A 22 -2.83 10.29 -23.93
C ILE A 22 -2.55 9.99 -22.46
N LEU A 23 -1.31 10.12 -22.01
CA LEU A 23 -0.94 9.89 -20.61
C LEU A 23 -1.64 10.83 -19.64
N LEU A 24 -1.87 12.08 -20.05
CA LEU A 24 -2.65 13.04 -19.24
C LEU A 24 -4.14 12.69 -19.18
N THR A 25 -4.70 12.09 -20.22
CA THR A 25 -6.15 11.82 -20.29
C THR A 25 -6.54 10.47 -19.70
N VAL A 26 -5.62 9.47 -19.72
CA VAL A 26 -5.88 8.11 -19.23
C VAL A 26 -6.41 8.07 -17.79
N PRO A 27 -5.88 8.84 -16.82
CA PRO A 27 -6.41 8.81 -15.44
C PRO A 27 -7.85 9.32 -15.32
N TYR A 28 -8.32 10.11 -16.29
CA TYR A 28 -9.68 10.69 -16.29
C TYR A 28 -10.68 9.85 -17.10
N LEU A 29 -10.21 8.76 -17.75
CA LEU A 29 -11.14 7.86 -18.41
C LEU A 29 -11.97 7.11 -17.35
N PRO A 30 -13.25 6.85 -17.64
CA PRO A 30 -14.09 6.10 -16.70
C PRO A 30 -13.48 4.73 -16.45
N HIS A 31 -13.05 4.52 -15.20
CA HIS A 31 -12.57 3.23 -14.73
C HIS A 31 -13.74 2.25 -14.65
N LYS A 32 -13.43 0.95 -14.60
CA LYS A 32 -14.45 -0.09 -14.41
C LYS A 32 -15.37 0.31 -13.25
N THR A 33 -16.67 0.34 -13.54
CA THR A 33 -17.67 0.53 -12.50
C THR A 33 -17.50 -0.56 -11.46
N VAL A 34 -17.56 -0.15 -10.19
CA VAL A 34 -17.55 -1.05 -9.04
C VAL A 34 -18.61 -2.12 -9.27
N SER A 35 -18.32 -3.40 -9.00
CA SER A 35 -19.29 -4.48 -9.18
C SER A 35 -20.55 -4.24 -8.35
N GLU A 36 -21.72 -4.66 -8.83
CA GLU A 36 -22.96 -4.52 -8.10
C GLU A 36 -22.90 -5.27 -6.76
N GLU A 37 -22.24 -6.42 -6.71
CA GLU A 37 -22.00 -7.16 -5.48
C GLU A 37 -21.24 -6.33 -4.43
N TYR A 38 -20.23 -5.55 -4.88
CA TYR A 38 -19.52 -4.67 -3.96
C TYR A 38 -20.38 -3.52 -3.49
N LYS A 39 -21.18 -2.92 -4.38
CA LYS A 39 -22.12 -1.84 -4.01
C LYS A 39 -23.18 -2.31 -3.01
N GLU A 40 -23.68 -3.53 -3.18
CA GLU A 40 -24.63 -4.12 -2.23
C GLU A 40 -23.98 -4.36 -0.86
N LYS A 41 -22.76 -4.89 -0.83
CA LYS A 41 -22.01 -5.09 0.41
C LYS A 41 -21.67 -3.76 1.09
N ASP A 42 -21.28 -2.75 0.31
CA ASP A 42 -20.98 -1.43 0.81
C ASP A 42 -22.22 -0.74 1.38
N ALA A 43 -23.34 -0.82 0.66
CA ALA A 43 -24.62 -0.27 1.14
C ALA A 43 -25.17 -0.99 2.38
N ALA A 44 -24.86 -2.27 2.55
CA ALA A 44 -25.27 -3.06 3.72
C ALA A 44 -24.30 -2.90 4.90
N ALA A 45 -23.11 -2.33 4.69
CA ALA A 45 -22.13 -2.14 5.74
C ALA A 45 -22.51 -0.95 6.63
N GLU A 46 -22.62 -1.21 7.92
CA GLU A 46 -22.85 -0.19 8.93
C GLU A 46 -21.52 0.46 9.33
N TYR A 47 -21.11 1.54 8.64
CA TYR A 47 -19.87 2.26 8.92
C TYR A 47 -19.98 3.23 10.09
N TYR A 48 -21.19 3.60 10.47
CA TYR A 48 -21.46 4.55 11.55
C TYR A 48 -22.42 3.93 12.55
N SER A 49 -22.15 4.15 13.83
CA SER A 49 -23.06 3.78 14.91
C SER A 49 -23.71 5.03 15.47
N ASP A 50 -25.04 5.01 15.59
CA ASP A 50 -25.79 6.07 16.27
C ASP A 50 -25.64 6.01 17.80
N THR A 51 -24.99 4.95 18.32
CA THR A 51 -24.68 4.82 19.73
C THR A 51 -23.34 5.44 20.03
N SER A 52 -23.31 6.54 20.78
CA SER A 52 -22.08 7.09 21.32
C SER A 52 -21.50 6.14 22.37
N GLY A 53 -20.34 5.56 22.06
CA GLY A 53 -19.54 4.84 23.05
C GLY A 53 -18.54 5.74 23.75
N THR A 54 -17.80 5.20 24.71
CA THR A 54 -16.64 5.90 25.27
C THR A 54 -15.48 5.81 24.28
N GLU A 55 -15.39 6.80 23.40
CA GLU A 55 -14.27 6.89 22.47
C GLU A 55 -13.03 7.39 23.20
N ARG A 56 -11.88 6.81 22.85
CA ARG A 56 -10.58 7.19 23.41
C ARG A 56 -9.70 7.68 22.26
N ILE A 57 -9.21 8.89 22.38
CA ILE A 57 -8.27 9.49 21.45
C ILE A 57 -6.97 9.74 22.20
N ALA A 58 -5.86 9.25 21.66
CA ALA A 58 -4.52 9.59 22.13
C ALA A 58 -3.82 10.41 21.05
N TYR A 59 -3.23 11.52 21.45
CA TYR A 59 -2.42 12.36 20.57
C TYR A 59 -0.95 12.25 21.00
N ILE A 60 -0.12 11.69 20.11
CA ILE A 60 1.30 11.42 20.37
C ILE A 60 2.11 12.37 19.50
N THR A 61 2.91 13.23 20.12
CA THR A 61 3.72 14.25 19.45
C THR A 61 5.18 13.86 19.25
N ASP A 62 5.68 12.94 20.06
CA ASP A 62 7.04 12.44 19.95
C ASP A 62 7.11 11.24 19.02
N ASN A 63 8.11 11.20 18.12
CA ASN A 63 8.25 10.12 17.14
C ASN A 63 8.65 8.78 17.77
N ASN A 64 9.47 8.81 18.83
CA ASN A 64 9.88 7.58 19.52
C ASN A 64 8.69 6.99 20.28
N ASP A 65 7.90 7.82 20.95
CA ASP A 65 6.68 7.37 21.62
C ASP A 65 5.69 6.81 20.61
N ALA A 66 5.57 7.41 19.42
CA ALA A 66 4.71 6.93 18.36
C ALA A 66 5.17 5.55 17.82
N LEU A 67 6.48 5.33 17.70
CA LEU A 67 7.03 4.02 17.33
C LEU A 67 6.73 2.98 18.41
N LEU A 68 7.03 3.29 19.68
CA LEU A 68 6.77 2.38 20.80
C LEU A 68 5.29 2.01 20.90
N TYR A 69 4.40 2.97 20.65
CA TYR A 69 2.95 2.73 20.65
C TYR A 69 2.53 1.77 19.54
N ARG A 70 3.11 1.92 18.32
CA ARG A 70 2.86 1.01 17.20
C ARG A 70 3.37 -0.40 17.51
N LEU A 71 4.57 -0.53 18.04
CA LEU A 71 5.15 -1.81 18.45
C LEU A 71 4.26 -2.50 19.49
N GLY A 72 3.82 -1.77 20.52
CA GLY A 72 2.91 -2.31 21.53
C GLY A 72 1.59 -2.80 20.94
N MET A 73 0.96 -2.05 20.00
CA MET A 73 -0.25 -2.50 19.32
C MET A 73 -0.04 -3.78 18.51
N ILE A 74 1.12 -3.94 17.86
CA ILE A 74 1.47 -5.14 17.10
C ILE A 74 1.70 -6.32 18.05
N GLU A 75 2.39 -6.10 19.17
CA GLU A 75 2.65 -7.12 20.17
C GLU A 75 1.39 -7.63 20.87
N GLU A 76 0.43 -6.72 21.13
CA GLU A 76 -0.84 -7.07 21.80
C GLU A 76 -1.89 -7.65 20.85
N ALA A 77 -1.67 -7.60 19.53
CA ALA A 77 -2.62 -8.10 18.55
C ALA A 77 -2.78 -9.63 18.67
N GLU A 78 -4.05 -10.08 18.77
CA GLU A 78 -4.42 -11.49 18.93
C GLU A 78 -5.04 -12.12 17.67
N LYS A 79 -5.66 -11.33 16.79
CA LYS A 79 -6.47 -11.84 15.68
C LYS A 79 -5.95 -11.42 14.32
N SER A 80 -5.87 -10.12 14.09
CA SER A 80 -5.47 -9.58 12.80
C SER A 80 -4.82 -8.22 12.91
N ILE A 81 -3.92 -7.93 11.99
CA ILE A 81 -3.26 -6.64 11.80
C ILE A 81 -3.44 -6.23 10.34
N ILE A 82 -3.87 -4.99 10.11
CA ILE A 82 -3.83 -4.35 8.80
C ILE A 82 -2.92 -3.13 8.93
N LEU A 83 -1.74 -3.22 8.31
CA LEU A 83 -0.78 -2.13 8.24
C LEU A 83 -0.85 -1.50 6.86
N SER A 84 -1.26 -0.24 6.76
CA SER A 84 -1.22 0.53 5.53
C SER A 84 -0.20 1.64 5.67
N THR A 85 0.77 1.68 4.76
CA THR A 85 1.83 2.68 4.77
C THR A 85 2.19 3.09 3.34
N PHE A 86 2.58 4.36 3.16
CA PHE A 86 3.04 4.85 1.87
C PHE A 86 4.43 4.28 1.55
N ASP A 87 5.29 4.26 2.54
CA ASP A 87 6.67 3.82 2.40
C ASP A 87 7.07 2.92 3.57
N PHE A 88 8.00 2.00 3.33
CA PHE A 88 8.51 1.08 4.33
C PHE A 88 10.04 1.03 4.21
N ASN A 89 10.70 1.89 4.95
CA ASN A 89 12.15 2.04 4.87
C ASN A 89 12.89 0.92 5.63
N ASP A 90 14.08 0.58 5.14
CA ASP A 90 15.02 -0.33 5.80
C ASP A 90 15.91 0.45 6.80
N ASP A 91 15.26 1.23 7.66
CA ASP A 91 15.88 1.90 8.79
C ASP A 91 15.61 1.12 10.10
N GLU A 92 16.16 1.59 11.20
CA GLU A 92 16.02 0.96 12.52
C GLU A 92 14.54 0.80 12.91
N ALA A 93 13.72 1.84 12.68
CA ALA A 93 12.30 1.80 12.99
C ALA A 93 11.53 0.80 12.10
N GLY A 94 11.87 0.73 10.81
CA GLY A 94 11.30 -0.23 9.88
C GLY A 94 11.65 -1.67 10.26
N GLN A 95 12.89 -1.92 10.68
CA GLN A 95 13.35 -3.23 11.14
C GLN A 95 12.63 -3.66 12.44
N ASP A 96 12.41 -2.76 13.36
CA ASP A 96 11.66 -3.01 14.59
C ASP A 96 10.20 -3.39 14.29
N ILE A 97 9.52 -2.61 13.45
CA ILE A 97 8.14 -2.88 13.02
C ILE A 97 8.06 -4.25 12.31
N LEU A 98 9.00 -4.54 11.42
CA LEU A 98 9.04 -5.81 10.71
C LEU A 98 9.23 -7.00 11.66
N SER A 99 10.17 -6.87 12.58
CA SER A 99 10.42 -7.92 13.60
C SER A 99 9.19 -8.17 14.45
N ALA A 100 8.49 -7.11 14.85
CA ALA A 100 7.25 -7.23 15.60
C ALA A 100 6.13 -7.90 14.77
N LEU A 101 6.01 -7.58 13.47
CA LEU A 101 5.05 -8.22 12.57
C LEU A 101 5.34 -9.72 12.39
N LEU A 102 6.61 -10.09 12.18
CA LEU A 102 7.00 -11.50 12.08
C LEU A 102 6.68 -12.27 13.38
N ASN A 103 7.00 -11.69 14.52
CA ASN A 103 6.65 -12.28 15.81
C ASN A 103 5.13 -12.43 15.99
N ALA A 104 4.34 -11.47 15.51
CA ALA A 104 2.89 -11.57 15.54
C ALA A 104 2.38 -12.67 14.60
N ALA A 105 2.99 -12.80 13.40
CA ALA A 105 2.68 -13.88 12.47
C ALA A 105 3.00 -15.26 13.05
N ASP A 106 4.11 -15.41 13.79
CA ASP A 106 4.47 -16.64 14.49
C ASP A 106 3.46 -17.00 15.59
N ARG A 107 2.81 -16.01 16.21
CA ARG A 107 1.69 -16.22 17.13
C ARG A 107 0.38 -16.62 16.43
N GLY A 108 0.35 -16.60 15.10
CA GLY A 108 -0.83 -16.96 14.31
C GLY A 108 -1.77 -15.80 13.97
N VAL A 109 -1.33 -14.56 14.13
CA VAL A 109 -2.09 -13.37 13.78
C VAL A 109 -2.16 -13.23 12.24
N ASP A 110 -3.36 -12.99 11.69
CA ASP A 110 -3.53 -12.70 10.24
C ASP A 110 -3.03 -11.28 9.93
N ILE A 111 -1.94 -11.18 9.18
CA ILE A 111 -1.29 -9.91 8.91
C ILE A 111 -1.43 -9.53 7.45
N ARG A 112 -1.87 -8.30 7.20
CA ARG A 112 -1.98 -7.72 5.87
C ARG A 112 -1.20 -6.41 5.83
N VAL A 113 -0.18 -6.35 4.98
CA VAL A 113 0.63 -5.16 4.76
C VAL A 113 0.27 -4.59 3.40
N ILE A 114 -0.13 -3.32 3.37
CA ILE A 114 -0.50 -2.58 2.18
C ILE A 114 0.52 -1.45 2.01
N VAL A 115 1.27 -1.49 0.91
CA VAL A 115 2.31 -0.48 0.61
C VAL A 115 2.00 0.14 -0.76
N ASP A 116 2.33 1.40 -0.95
CA ASP A 116 2.22 2.03 -2.27
C ASP A 116 3.07 1.28 -3.31
N GLY A 117 2.44 1.00 -4.48
CA GLY A 117 3.04 0.13 -5.48
C GLY A 117 4.27 0.71 -6.18
N ILE A 118 4.41 2.04 -6.25
CA ILE A 118 5.56 2.67 -6.89
C ILE A 118 6.78 2.53 -5.98
N SER A 119 6.65 2.88 -4.70
CA SER A 119 7.71 2.70 -3.70
C SER A 119 8.04 1.21 -3.54
N GLY A 120 7.02 0.36 -3.44
CA GLY A 120 7.18 -1.09 -3.34
C GLY A 120 7.92 -1.70 -4.54
N PHE A 121 7.62 -1.29 -5.78
CA PHE A 121 8.30 -1.82 -6.97
C PHE A 121 9.78 -1.47 -7.02
N MET A 122 10.16 -0.28 -6.56
CA MET A 122 11.56 0.15 -6.55
C MET A 122 12.37 -0.50 -5.43
N ASP A 123 11.76 -0.74 -4.28
CA ASP A 123 12.44 -1.25 -3.09
C ASP A 123 12.33 -2.77 -2.90
N VAL A 124 11.21 -3.37 -3.30
CA VAL A 124 10.94 -4.81 -3.08
C VAL A 124 11.97 -5.73 -3.72
N GLN A 125 12.48 -5.37 -4.91
CA GLN A 125 13.46 -6.22 -5.59
C GLN A 125 14.84 -6.21 -4.90
N HIS A 126 15.10 -5.25 -4.03
CA HIS A 126 16.39 -5.06 -3.36
C HIS A 126 16.29 -5.15 -1.84
N ASN A 127 15.07 -5.14 -1.28
CA ASN A 127 14.87 -5.18 0.16
C ASN A 127 14.57 -6.62 0.63
N PRO A 128 15.51 -7.30 1.30
CA PRO A 128 15.35 -8.68 1.75
C PRO A 128 14.20 -8.86 2.75
N TRP A 129 13.72 -7.79 3.35
CA TRP A 129 12.64 -7.80 4.34
C TRP A 129 11.29 -8.12 3.72
N PHE A 130 10.99 -7.61 2.54
CA PHE A 130 9.76 -7.98 1.83
C PHE A 130 9.76 -9.45 1.42
N LEU A 131 10.94 -10.00 1.09
CA LEU A 131 11.07 -11.43 0.81
C LEU A 131 10.80 -12.27 2.05
N ALA A 132 11.22 -11.82 3.24
CA ALA A 132 10.93 -12.48 4.50
C ALA A 132 9.44 -12.43 4.84
N LEU A 133 8.78 -11.28 4.60
CA LEU A 133 7.33 -11.12 4.78
C LEU A 133 6.55 -12.05 3.84
N ASP A 134 6.93 -12.11 2.57
CA ASP A 134 6.24 -12.93 1.56
C ASP A 134 6.46 -14.44 1.77
N ALA A 135 7.58 -14.82 2.37
CA ALA A 135 7.88 -16.21 2.69
C ALA A 135 7.06 -16.76 3.88
N HIS A 136 6.46 -15.90 4.70
CA HIS A 136 5.72 -16.32 5.88
C HIS A 136 4.27 -16.71 5.54
N LYS A 137 3.85 -17.92 5.95
CA LYS A 137 2.55 -18.51 5.54
C LYS A 137 1.30 -17.74 5.97
N THR A 138 1.37 -16.99 7.05
CA THR A 138 0.24 -16.25 7.64
C THR A 138 0.25 -14.78 7.24
N LEU A 139 1.26 -14.33 6.51
CA LEU A 139 1.45 -12.95 6.15
C LEU A 139 1.07 -12.73 4.69
N ARG A 140 0.20 -11.76 4.42
CA ARG A 140 -0.21 -11.39 3.06
C ARG A 140 0.24 -9.97 2.78
N SER A 141 1.17 -9.81 1.85
CA SER A 141 1.55 -8.50 1.32
C SER A 141 0.68 -8.15 0.11
N ALA A 142 0.17 -6.94 0.06
CA ALA A 142 -0.55 -6.40 -1.09
C ALA A 142 0.08 -5.07 -1.50
N PHE A 143 0.54 -5.00 -2.74
CA PHE A 143 1.02 -3.76 -3.34
C PHE A 143 -0.13 -3.13 -4.12
N ILE A 144 -0.57 -1.96 -3.72
CA ILE A 144 -1.59 -1.19 -4.42
C ILE A 144 -0.87 -0.04 -5.14
N ILE A 145 -0.94 -0.07 -6.47
CA ILE A 145 -0.55 1.08 -7.29
C ILE A 145 -1.74 2.04 -7.27
N LEU A 146 -1.59 3.15 -6.59
CA LEU A 146 -2.55 4.25 -6.61
C LEU A 146 -2.36 5.12 -7.84
#